data_0bb152e392f164d21b04fa7a59ba4393
#
_entry.id   0bb152e392f164d21b04fa7a59ba4393
#
_cell.length_a   1.000
_cell.length_b   1.000
_cell.length_c   1.000
_cell.angle_alpha   90.00
_cell.angle_beta   90.00
_cell.angle_gamma   90.00
#
_symmetry.space_group_name_H-M   'P 1'
#
loop_
_entity.id
_entity.type
_entity.pdbx_description
1 polymer ?
#
loop_
_entity_poly.entity_id
_entity_poly.type
_entity_poly.pdbx_seq_one_letter_code
_entity_poly.pdbx_strand_id
1 'polypeptide(L)'
;MAERNNQRGNRRDREETPESSDRLVAINRVSKTVKGGKRFGFAALVVVGDQKGRVGFGKGKAKEVPEAIRKATEQAKRQIIRVPLREGRTLHHDMEGRHGAGKVVMRTAPQGTGIIAGGPMRAVFEMLGLQDVVAKSIGSQNPYNMIRATTVSYTHLTLPTKDSV
;
A
#
# COMPACT_ATOMS: atom_id res chain seq x y z
N MET A 1 -60.67 -3.30 6.70
CA MET A 1 -59.84 -2.77 5.63
C MET A 1 -58.41 -2.77 6.13
N ALA A 2 -57.58 -3.67 5.61
CA ALA A 2 -56.25 -3.93 6.08
C ALA A 2 -55.23 -3.32 5.09
N GLU A 3 -54.51 -2.32 5.52
CA GLU A 3 -53.37 -1.77 4.75
C GLU A 3 -52.16 -2.67 4.93
N ARG A 4 -51.81 -3.36 3.88
CA ARG A 4 -50.56 -4.12 3.82
C ARG A 4 -49.42 -3.18 3.50
N ASN A 5 -48.68 -2.84 4.51
CA ASN A 5 -47.44 -2.08 4.42
C ASN A 5 -46.36 -2.97 3.80
N ASN A 6 -46.05 -2.74 2.53
CA ASN A 6 -45.05 -3.49 1.75
C ASN A 6 -43.67 -2.85 1.96
N GLN A 7 -43.02 -3.21 3.08
CA GLN A 7 -41.61 -2.89 3.31
C GLN A 7 -40.74 -3.90 2.54
N ARG A 8 -40.50 -3.65 1.27
CA ARG A 8 -39.40 -4.30 0.56
C ARG A 8 -38.09 -3.67 1.05
N GLY A 9 -37.53 -4.29 2.07
CA GLY A 9 -36.20 -4.00 2.53
C GLY A 9 -35.18 -4.23 1.42
N ASN A 10 -34.62 -3.15 0.96
CA ASN A 10 -33.48 -3.15 0.07
C ASN A 10 -32.26 -3.68 0.86
N ARG A 11 -32.13 -4.99 0.95
CA ARG A 11 -30.86 -5.62 1.34
C ARG A 11 -29.90 -5.42 0.17
N ARG A 12 -29.28 -4.26 0.12
CA ARG A 12 -28.03 -4.13 -0.59
C ARG A 12 -27.06 -5.00 0.17
N ASP A 13 -26.63 -6.06 -0.47
CA ASP A 13 -25.53 -6.88 -0.03
C ASP A 13 -24.38 -5.94 0.36
N ARG A 14 -24.18 -5.78 1.66
CA ARG A 14 -22.90 -5.30 2.16
C ARG A 14 -21.94 -6.41 1.79
N GLU A 15 -21.28 -6.26 0.64
CA GLU A 15 -20.04 -6.94 0.41
C GLU A 15 -19.22 -6.67 1.68
N GLU A 16 -18.99 -7.70 2.46
CA GLU A 16 -18.06 -7.66 3.57
C GLU A 16 -16.71 -7.29 2.96
N THR A 17 -16.41 -6.00 3.00
CA THR A 17 -15.07 -5.56 2.65
C THR A 17 -14.15 -6.24 3.66
N PRO A 18 -13.22 -7.08 3.19
CA PRO A 18 -12.31 -7.76 4.11
C PRO A 18 -11.68 -6.70 5.00
N GLU A 19 -11.57 -6.99 6.29
CA GLU A 19 -10.99 -6.08 7.27
C GLU A 19 -9.61 -5.66 6.78
N SER A 20 -9.54 -4.49 6.17
CA SER A 20 -8.29 -3.92 5.69
C SER A 20 -7.67 -3.13 6.82
N SER A 21 -6.46 -3.51 7.19
CA SER A 21 -5.63 -2.74 8.12
C SER A 21 -4.95 -1.61 7.36
N ASP A 22 -4.78 -0.48 8.01
CA ASP A 22 -4.03 0.66 7.47
C ASP A 22 -2.83 0.98 8.36
N ARG A 23 -1.77 1.44 7.73
CA ARG A 23 -0.56 1.87 8.42
C ARG A 23 -0.04 3.17 7.85
N LEU A 24 0.13 4.14 8.73
CA LEU A 24 0.75 5.40 8.39
C LEU A 24 2.26 5.22 8.24
N VAL A 25 2.78 5.52 7.05
CA VAL A 25 4.21 5.40 6.76
C VAL A 25 4.95 6.69 7.05
N ALA A 26 4.42 7.81 6.59
CA ALA A 26 5.06 9.11 6.78
C ALA A 26 4.04 10.24 6.82
N ILE A 27 4.33 11.25 7.64
CA ILE A 27 3.64 12.53 7.65
C ILE A 27 4.69 13.61 7.51
N ASN A 28 4.51 14.47 6.50
CA ASN A 28 5.37 15.61 6.27
C ASN A 28 4.57 16.90 6.36
N ARG A 29 5.11 17.89 7.05
CA ARG A 29 4.59 19.25 7.00
C ARG A 29 5.11 19.91 5.73
N VAL A 30 4.21 20.41 4.91
CA VAL A 30 4.54 21.12 3.67
C VAL A 30 4.09 22.57 3.77
N SER A 31 4.80 23.46 3.09
CA SER A 31 4.46 24.88 3.06
C SER A 31 4.44 25.41 1.64
N LYS A 32 3.52 26.34 1.40
CA LYS A 32 3.43 27.09 0.16
C LYS A 32 3.64 28.58 0.46
N THR A 33 4.63 29.18 -0.17
CA THR A 33 4.86 30.62 -0.08
C THR A 33 3.93 31.35 -1.04
N VAL A 34 3.12 32.24 -0.50
CA VAL A 34 2.19 33.09 -1.24
C VAL A 34 2.44 34.56 -0.87
N LYS A 35 1.84 35.50 -1.62
CA LYS A 35 1.84 36.92 -1.23
C LYS A 35 1.16 37.04 0.14
N GLY A 36 1.88 37.61 1.13
CA GLY A 36 1.36 37.79 2.49
C GLY A 36 1.81 36.73 3.49
N GLY A 37 2.60 35.72 3.10
CA GLY A 37 3.17 34.73 4.02
C GLY A 37 3.25 33.31 3.49
N LYS A 38 3.36 32.35 4.41
CA LYS A 38 3.43 30.92 4.13
C LYS A 38 2.12 30.25 4.54
N ARG A 39 1.59 29.39 3.68
CA ARG A 39 0.48 28.49 4.04
C ARG A 39 1.01 27.10 4.28
N PHE A 40 0.66 26.54 5.44
CA PHE A 40 1.10 25.20 5.86
C PHE A 40 0.02 24.17 5.58
N GLY A 41 0.47 22.97 5.29
CA GLY A 41 -0.35 21.79 5.13
C GLY A 41 0.41 20.54 5.55
N PHE A 42 -0.27 19.40 5.53
CA PHE A 42 0.33 18.12 5.85
C PHE A 42 0.15 17.17 4.67
N ALA A 43 1.19 16.39 4.39
CA ALA A 43 1.15 15.29 3.44
C ALA A 43 1.31 13.96 4.20
N ALA A 44 0.34 13.08 4.05
CA ALA A 44 0.36 11.75 4.63
C ALA A 44 0.57 10.68 3.55
N LEU A 45 1.31 9.65 3.88
CA LEU A 45 1.51 8.47 3.06
C LEU A 45 1.04 7.25 3.86
N VAL A 46 0.05 6.55 3.36
CA VAL A 46 -0.61 5.42 4.02
C VAL A 46 -0.55 4.19 3.14
N VAL A 47 -0.32 3.05 3.75
CA VAL A 47 -0.39 1.73 3.14
C VAL A 47 -1.57 0.98 3.76
N VAL A 48 -2.38 0.38 2.92
CA VAL A 48 -3.55 -0.42 3.32
C VAL A 48 -3.40 -1.84 2.79
N GLY A 49 -3.74 -2.82 3.59
CA GLY A 49 -3.69 -4.22 3.18
C GLY A 49 -4.58 -5.11 4.05
N ASP A 50 -4.87 -6.30 3.57
CA ASP A 50 -5.68 -7.29 4.27
C ASP A 50 -4.84 -8.40 4.92
N GLN A 51 -3.52 -8.33 4.83
CA GLN A 51 -2.58 -9.35 5.30
C GLN A 51 -2.75 -10.73 4.63
N LYS A 52 -3.43 -10.76 3.49
CA LYS A 52 -3.72 -11.97 2.70
C LYS A 52 -3.28 -11.85 1.24
N GLY A 53 -2.33 -10.99 0.95
CA GLY A 53 -1.81 -10.78 -0.39
C GLY A 53 -2.38 -9.59 -1.14
N ARG A 54 -3.14 -8.72 -0.48
CA ARG A 54 -3.65 -7.47 -1.06
C ARG A 54 -3.01 -6.28 -0.37
N VAL A 55 -2.53 -5.34 -1.15
CA VAL A 55 -1.92 -4.11 -0.63
C VAL A 55 -2.19 -2.96 -1.57
N GLY A 56 -2.38 -1.80 -1.00
CA GLY A 56 -2.49 -0.55 -1.73
C GLY A 56 -1.81 0.57 -0.96
N PHE A 57 -1.42 1.61 -1.65
CA PHE A 57 -0.86 2.79 -1.01
C PHE A 57 -1.52 4.05 -1.56
N GLY A 58 -1.51 5.07 -0.75
CA GLY A 58 -2.06 6.36 -1.14
C GLY A 58 -1.39 7.50 -0.40
N LYS A 59 -1.43 8.67 -1.02
CA LYS A 59 -0.99 9.91 -0.41
C LYS A 59 -2.14 10.91 -0.36
N GLY A 60 -2.19 11.67 0.72
CA GLY A 60 -3.20 12.71 0.89
C GLY A 60 -2.57 13.97 1.44
N LYS A 61 -3.08 15.11 0.99
CA LYS A 61 -2.70 16.43 1.48
C LYS A 61 -3.91 17.14 2.04
N ALA A 62 -3.75 17.74 3.21
CA ALA A 62 -4.78 18.53 3.85
C ALA A 62 -4.17 19.56 4.80
N LYS A 63 -4.98 20.48 5.29
CA LYS A 63 -4.56 21.47 6.29
C LYS A 63 -4.38 20.83 7.67
N GLU A 64 -5.07 19.74 7.93
CA GLU A 64 -5.04 19.01 9.20
C GLU A 64 -4.56 17.57 8.98
N VAL A 65 -3.84 17.03 9.97
CA VAL A 65 -3.29 15.68 9.92
C VAL A 65 -4.37 14.60 9.77
N PRO A 66 -5.46 14.58 10.57
CA PRO A 66 -6.50 13.54 10.44
C PRO A 66 -7.14 13.51 9.06
N GLU A 67 -7.38 14.64 8.47
CA GLU A 67 -7.96 14.74 7.13
C GLU A 67 -6.99 14.29 6.04
N ALA A 68 -5.71 14.60 6.17
CA ALA A 68 -4.66 14.11 5.26
C ALA A 68 -4.59 12.58 5.29
N ILE A 69 -4.64 11.97 6.47
CA ILE A 69 -4.65 10.52 6.65
C ILE A 69 -5.90 9.90 6.03
N ARG A 70 -7.08 10.48 6.25
CA ARG A 70 -8.33 10.02 5.67
C ARG A 70 -8.28 10.00 4.13
N LYS A 71 -7.82 11.07 3.52
CA LYS A 71 -7.66 11.16 2.07
C LYS A 71 -6.66 10.15 1.52
N ALA A 72 -5.54 9.96 2.21
CA ALA A 72 -4.54 8.98 1.83
C ALA A 72 -5.08 7.55 1.91
N THR A 73 -5.83 7.22 2.96
CA THR A 73 -6.46 5.91 3.14
C THR A 73 -7.51 5.63 2.07
N GLU A 74 -8.34 6.58 1.72
CA GLU A 74 -9.31 6.45 0.63
C GLU A 74 -8.63 6.18 -0.71
N GLN A 75 -7.57 6.90 -1.01
CA GLN A 75 -6.79 6.69 -2.23
C GLN A 75 -6.12 5.31 -2.24
N ALA A 76 -5.57 4.88 -1.11
CA ALA A 76 -4.96 3.56 -0.98
C ALA A 76 -5.97 2.43 -1.23
N LYS A 77 -7.18 2.54 -0.70
CA LYS A 77 -8.24 1.56 -0.90
C LYS A 77 -8.68 1.44 -2.36
N ARG A 78 -8.57 2.50 -3.14
CA ARG A 78 -8.89 2.50 -4.58
C ARG A 78 -7.82 1.84 -5.44
N GLN A 79 -6.59 1.74 -4.94
CA GLN A 79 -5.43 1.26 -5.67
C GLN A 79 -4.88 -0.06 -5.11
N ILE A 80 -5.74 -0.89 -4.58
CA ILE A 80 -5.34 -2.19 -4.05
C ILE A 80 -4.97 -3.13 -5.19
N ILE A 81 -3.81 -3.75 -5.07
CA ILE A 81 -3.33 -4.80 -5.97
C ILE A 81 -3.23 -6.12 -5.22
N ARG A 82 -3.39 -7.21 -5.96
CA ARG A 82 -3.21 -8.55 -5.42
C ARG A 82 -1.82 -9.07 -5.77
N VAL A 83 -1.12 -9.58 -4.77
CA VAL A 83 0.21 -10.16 -4.93
C VAL A 83 0.14 -11.64 -4.55
N PRO A 84 0.56 -12.56 -5.43
CA PRO A 84 0.62 -13.97 -5.08
C PRO A 84 1.75 -14.21 -4.07
N LEU A 85 1.44 -14.89 -2.96
CA LEU A 85 2.37 -15.26 -1.93
C LEU A 85 2.66 -16.77 -1.96
N ARG A 86 3.92 -17.14 -1.75
CA ARG A 86 4.32 -18.53 -1.60
C ARG A 86 4.03 -18.97 -0.16
N GLU A 87 3.22 -20.02 0.00
CA GLU A 87 2.81 -20.54 1.31
C GLU A 87 2.17 -19.49 2.24
N GLY A 88 1.70 -18.37 1.68
CA GLY A 88 1.15 -17.27 2.46
C GLY A 88 2.17 -16.52 3.33
N ARG A 89 3.47 -16.76 3.19
CA ARG A 89 4.52 -16.20 4.06
C ARG A 89 5.66 -15.47 3.34
N THR A 90 5.94 -15.80 2.09
CA THR A 90 7.07 -15.23 1.34
C THR A 90 6.72 -15.02 -0.13
N LEU A 91 7.64 -14.43 -0.87
CA LEU A 91 7.52 -14.22 -2.31
C LEU A 91 7.83 -15.52 -3.09
N HIS A 92 7.32 -15.64 -4.31
CA HIS A 92 7.64 -16.77 -5.18
C HIS A 92 9.05 -16.69 -5.74
N HIS A 93 9.53 -15.49 -6.05
CA HIS A 93 10.82 -15.24 -6.68
C HIS A 93 11.50 -14.02 -6.07
N ASP A 94 12.81 -13.93 -6.27
CA ASP A 94 13.54 -12.70 -6.07
C ASP A 94 13.06 -11.66 -7.10
N MET A 95 12.87 -10.43 -6.65
CA MET A 95 12.32 -9.37 -7.47
C MET A 95 13.09 -8.08 -7.34
N GLU A 96 13.08 -7.31 -8.39
CA GLU A 96 13.57 -5.94 -8.42
C GLU A 96 12.48 -5.00 -8.92
N GLY A 97 12.36 -3.85 -8.29
CA GLY A 97 11.49 -2.79 -8.73
C GLY A 97 12.21 -1.47 -8.81
N ARG A 98 11.85 -0.64 -9.78
CA ARG A 98 12.39 0.69 -9.95
C ARG A 98 11.27 1.69 -10.22
N HIS A 99 11.34 2.81 -9.53
CA HIS A 99 10.48 3.96 -9.79
C HIS A 99 11.23 5.26 -9.51
N GLY A 100 11.32 6.11 -10.52
CA GLY A 100 12.15 7.32 -10.42
C GLY A 100 13.60 6.98 -10.09
N ALA A 101 14.15 7.60 -9.08
CA ALA A 101 15.50 7.32 -8.57
C ALA A 101 15.54 6.14 -7.60
N GLY A 102 14.38 5.61 -7.18
CA GLY A 102 14.29 4.50 -6.24
C GLY A 102 14.44 3.15 -6.91
N LYS A 103 15.30 2.30 -6.37
CA LYS A 103 15.42 0.90 -6.73
C LYS A 103 15.29 0.05 -5.48
N VAL A 104 14.49 -1.00 -5.56
CA VAL A 104 14.25 -1.95 -4.47
C VAL A 104 14.60 -3.35 -4.96
N VAL A 105 15.35 -4.07 -4.16
CA VAL A 105 15.67 -5.49 -4.36
C VAL A 105 15.02 -6.28 -3.25
N MET A 106 14.25 -7.29 -3.60
CA MET A 106 13.56 -8.17 -2.65
C MET A 106 13.95 -9.61 -2.92
N ARG A 107 14.22 -10.34 -1.85
CA ARG A 107 14.57 -11.76 -1.92
C ARG A 107 13.65 -12.59 -1.06
N THR A 108 13.33 -13.78 -1.56
CA THR A 108 12.66 -14.80 -0.77
C THR A 108 13.54 -15.26 0.38
N ALA A 109 12.92 -15.66 1.48
CA ALA A 109 13.63 -16.10 2.66
C ALA A 109 13.04 -17.39 3.22
N PRO A 110 13.86 -18.23 3.88
CA PRO A 110 13.37 -19.43 4.56
C PRO A 110 12.53 -19.05 5.78
N GLN A 111 11.72 -19.98 6.23
CA GLN A 111 10.88 -19.81 7.40
C GLN A 111 11.69 -19.42 8.64
N GLY A 112 11.21 -18.44 9.38
CA GLY A 112 11.87 -17.96 10.59
C GLY A 112 12.82 -16.78 10.39
N THR A 113 13.06 -16.33 9.14
CA THR A 113 13.92 -15.18 8.85
C THR A 113 13.30 -13.87 9.32
N GLY A 114 11.97 -13.73 9.22
CA GLY A 114 11.27 -12.50 9.52
C GLY A 114 11.38 -11.47 8.40
N ILE A 115 10.86 -10.27 8.65
CA ILE A 115 10.91 -9.16 7.70
C ILE A 115 12.18 -8.34 7.96
N ILE A 116 13.12 -8.40 7.02
CA ILE A 116 14.35 -7.61 7.04
C ILE A 116 14.26 -6.59 5.92
N ALA A 117 13.79 -5.38 6.25
CA ALA A 117 13.57 -4.33 5.28
C ALA A 117 13.59 -2.95 5.93
N GLY A 118 13.83 -1.91 5.15
CA GLY A 118 13.70 -0.53 5.59
C GLY A 118 12.25 -0.15 5.93
N GLY A 119 12.06 0.92 6.72
CA GLY A 119 10.76 1.31 7.28
C GLY A 119 9.58 1.32 6.31
N PRO A 120 9.64 2.06 5.18
CA PRO A 120 8.53 2.10 4.22
C PRO A 120 8.23 0.75 3.58
N MET A 121 9.25 0.01 3.18
CA MET A 121 9.08 -1.33 2.61
C MET A 121 8.54 -2.32 3.64
N ARG A 122 9.01 -2.22 4.88
CA ARG A 122 8.51 -3.05 5.97
C ARG A 122 7.01 -2.85 6.19
N ALA A 123 6.52 -1.62 6.11
CA ALA A 123 5.10 -1.33 6.20
C ALA A 123 4.30 -2.02 5.09
N VAL A 124 4.79 -1.99 3.87
CA VAL A 124 4.15 -2.70 2.73
C VAL A 124 4.12 -4.21 2.98
N PHE A 125 5.22 -4.79 3.40
CA PHE A 125 5.30 -6.24 3.62
C PHE A 125 4.42 -6.71 4.77
N GLU A 126 4.34 -5.96 5.85
CA GLU A 126 3.46 -6.26 6.97
C GLU A 126 1.98 -6.19 6.57
N MET A 127 1.59 -5.17 5.80
CA MET A 127 0.22 -5.04 5.31
C MET A 127 -0.14 -6.10 4.26
N LEU A 128 0.84 -6.55 3.51
CA LEU A 128 0.68 -7.63 2.53
C LEU A 128 0.52 -9.01 3.21
N GLY A 129 1.01 -9.17 4.42
CA GLY A 129 0.99 -10.42 5.17
C GLY A 129 2.23 -11.28 4.99
N LEU A 130 3.31 -10.74 4.43
CA LEU A 130 4.59 -11.43 4.36
C LEU A 130 5.19 -11.63 5.74
N GLN A 131 5.78 -12.78 5.98
CA GLN A 131 6.44 -13.14 7.23
C GLN A 131 7.96 -13.23 7.07
N ASP A 132 8.43 -13.65 5.91
CA ASP A 132 9.84 -13.90 5.63
C ASP A 132 10.23 -13.26 4.31
N VAL A 133 10.97 -12.17 4.39
CA VAL A 133 11.47 -11.45 3.22
C VAL A 133 12.69 -10.64 3.59
N VAL A 134 13.66 -10.58 2.71
CA VAL A 134 14.84 -9.72 2.81
C VAL A 134 14.80 -8.71 1.67
N ALA A 135 14.84 -7.44 1.99
CA ALA A 135 14.77 -6.39 1.01
C ALA A 135 15.73 -5.25 1.32
N LYS A 136 16.19 -4.57 0.27
CA LYS A 136 17.07 -3.41 0.36
C LYS A 136 16.64 -2.35 -0.64
N SER A 137 16.55 -1.12 -0.18
CA SER A 137 16.38 0.04 -1.04
C SER A 137 17.73 0.60 -1.45
N ILE A 138 17.87 0.89 -2.74
CA ILE A 138 19.08 1.43 -3.35
C ILE A 138 18.70 2.68 -4.12
N GLY A 139 19.46 3.77 -3.95
CA GLY A 139 19.29 5.01 -4.68
C GLY A 139 18.50 6.05 -3.91
N SER A 140 17.18 5.96 -3.86
CA SER A 140 16.34 6.95 -3.17
C SER A 140 15.98 6.53 -1.75
N GLN A 141 16.00 7.49 -0.83
CA GLN A 141 15.48 7.33 0.53
C GLN A 141 14.07 7.89 0.69
N ASN A 142 13.48 8.43 -0.36
CA ASN A 142 12.13 8.95 -0.33
C ASN A 142 11.13 7.83 -0.10
N PRO A 143 10.34 7.85 0.98
CA PRO A 143 9.38 6.79 1.29
C PRO A 143 8.39 6.50 0.15
N TYR A 144 7.91 7.51 -0.52
CA TYR A 144 6.99 7.36 -1.66
C TYR A 144 7.63 6.59 -2.82
N ASN A 145 8.86 6.93 -3.19
CA ASN A 145 9.59 6.23 -4.25
C ASN A 145 9.88 4.77 -3.88
N MET A 146 10.23 4.52 -2.62
CA MET A 146 10.48 3.17 -2.12
C MET A 146 9.22 2.30 -2.21
N ILE A 147 8.08 2.80 -1.73
CA ILE A 147 6.81 2.07 -1.78
C ILE A 147 6.37 1.85 -3.22
N ARG A 148 6.50 2.84 -4.06
CA ARG A 148 6.12 2.73 -5.46
C ARG A 148 7.01 1.74 -6.22
N ALA A 149 8.31 1.74 -5.99
CA ALA A 149 9.23 0.75 -6.54
C ALA A 149 8.87 -0.67 -6.10
N THR A 150 8.53 -0.86 -4.84
CA THR A 150 8.08 -2.15 -4.30
C THR A 150 6.79 -2.61 -4.99
N THR A 151 5.82 -1.72 -5.14
CA THR A 151 4.54 -2.03 -5.78
C THR A 151 4.70 -2.33 -7.26
N VAL A 152 5.54 -1.60 -7.97
CA VAL A 152 5.84 -1.83 -9.41
C VAL A 152 6.46 -3.21 -9.62
N SER A 153 7.32 -3.68 -8.72
CA SER A 153 7.89 -5.03 -8.82
C SER A 153 6.83 -6.12 -8.82
N TYR A 154 5.75 -5.94 -8.03
CA TYR A 154 4.64 -6.90 -7.97
C TYR A 154 3.77 -6.88 -9.22
N THR A 155 3.56 -5.73 -9.82
CA THR A 155 2.74 -5.62 -11.03
C THR A 155 3.39 -6.30 -12.23
N HIS A 156 4.71 -6.39 -12.27
CA HIS A 156 5.43 -7.12 -13.33
C HIS A 156 5.32 -8.64 -13.23
N LEU A 157 4.97 -9.18 -12.05
CA LEU A 157 4.75 -10.62 -11.88
C LEU A 157 3.49 -11.14 -12.55
N THR A 158 2.50 -10.28 -12.74
CA THR A 158 1.21 -10.66 -13.35
C THR A 158 1.25 -10.65 -14.87
N LEU A 159 2.30 -10.09 -15.46
CA LEU A 159 2.51 -10.19 -16.89
C LEU A 159 3.10 -11.56 -17.21
N PRO A 160 2.47 -12.34 -18.13
CA PRO A 160 3.09 -13.57 -18.60
C PRO A 160 4.44 -13.20 -19.18
N THR A 161 5.50 -13.58 -18.49
CA THR A 161 6.81 -13.60 -19.08
C THR A 161 6.72 -14.54 -20.27
N LYS A 162 6.63 -14.00 -21.45
CA LYS A 162 7.00 -14.75 -22.62
C LYS A 162 8.49 -15.04 -22.43
N ASP A 163 8.79 -16.22 -21.97
CA ASP A 163 10.13 -16.76 -22.13
C ASP A 163 10.34 -16.95 -23.61
N SER A 164 10.69 -15.88 -24.26
CA SER A 164 11.31 -15.96 -25.55
C SER A 164 12.75 -16.37 -25.31
N VAL A 165 12.98 -17.59 -25.36
CA VAL A 165 14.34 -18.08 -25.58
C VAL A 165 14.71 -17.78 -26.97
#